data_c9f3b9259b209a20212f0fdd07dc30a5
#
_entry.id   c9f3b9259b209a20212f0fdd07dc30a5
#
_cell.length_a   1.000
_cell.length_b   1.000
_cell.length_c   1.000
_cell.angle_alpha   90.00
_cell.angle_beta   90.00
_cell.angle_gamma   90.00
#
_symmetry.space_group_name_H-M   'P 1'
#
loop_
_entity.id
_entity.type
_entity.pdbx_description
1 polymer ?
#
loop_
_entity_poly.entity_id
_entity_poly.type
_entity_poly.pdbx_seq_one_letter_code
_entity_poly.pdbx_strand_id
1 'polypeptide(L)'
;MELGRVRGSVWCTKKSNDLSGCKLLLVEPWDPLGQPGGRLRVCADIIGAGVGERVVLTTGTAARKAIGQPDCPIDAAVVAIVDGCDA
;
A
#
# COMPACT_ATOMS: atom_id res chain seq x y z
N MET A 1 -6.89 -8.88 -1.18
CA MET A 1 -6.03 -8.08 -2.07
C MET A 1 -6.87 -7.13 -2.89
N GLU A 2 -6.31 -5.98 -3.18
CA GLU A 2 -7.00 -4.93 -3.93
C GLU A 2 -6.06 -4.35 -4.97
N LEU A 3 -6.62 -3.83 -6.04
CA LEU A 3 -5.87 -3.01 -7.00
C LEU A 3 -6.00 -1.55 -6.59
N GLY A 4 -4.99 -0.76 -6.93
CA GLY A 4 -5.01 0.67 -6.67
C GLY A 4 -3.94 1.39 -7.47
N ARG A 5 -3.87 2.70 -7.24
CA ARG A 5 -2.85 3.56 -7.86
C ARG A 5 -2.18 4.39 -6.79
N VAL A 6 -0.87 4.47 -6.86
CA VAL A 6 -0.09 5.30 -5.95
C VAL A 6 -0.31 6.77 -6.32
N ARG A 7 -0.79 7.56 -5.35
CA ARG A 7 -1.11 8.97 -5.55
C ARG A 7 -0.04 9.90 -4.95
N GLY A 8 0.76 9.41 -4.02
CA GLY A 8 1.78 10.20 -3.38
C GLY A 8 2.55 9.42 -2.32
N SER A 9 3.44 10.12 -1.66
CA SER A 9 4.22 9.59 -0.54
C SER A 9 3.79 10.28 0.74
N VAL A 10 3.92 9.57 1.86
CA VAL A 10 3.59 10.11 3.17
C VAL A 10 4.87 10.32 3.96
N TRP A 11 5.06 11.52 4.46
CA TRP A 11 6.25 11.92 5.23
C TRP A 11 5.83 12.26 6.65
N CYS A 12 6.57 11.72 7.62
CA CYS A 12 6.29 11.95 9.04
C CYS A 12 7.53 12.52 9.71
N THR A 13 7.37 13.65 10.42
CA THR A 13 8.46 14.21 11.23
C THR A 13 8.60 13.48 12.55
N LYS A 14 7.48 12.95 13.08
CA LYS A 14 7.47 12.12 14.29
C LYS A 14 6.60 10.91 14.03
N LYS A 15 7.07 9.74 14.43
CA LYS A 15 6.34 8.51 14.28
C LYS A 15 6.81 7.50 15.33
N SER A 16 6.00 6.48 15.58
CA SER A 16 6.37 5.45 16.53
C SER A 16 7.59 4.67 16.01
N ASN A 17 8.36 4.09 16.93
CA ASN A 17 9.53 3.30 16.56
C ASN A 17 9.15 2.10 15.69
N ASP A 18 7.94 1.58 15.83
CA ASP A 18 7.45 0.46 15.04
C ASP A 18 7.27 0.81 13.56
N LEU A 19 7.25 2.09 13.22
CA LEU A 19 7.16 2.57 11.84
C LEU A 19 8.52 3.02 11.29
N SER A 20 9.58 2.93 12.08
CA SER A 20 10.91 3.35 11.66
C SER A 20 11.39 2.53 10.48
N GLY A 21 11.92 3.21 9.47
CA GLY A 21 12.42 2.57 8.26
C GLY A 21 11.33 2.18 7.27
N CYS A 22 10.05 2.40 7.58
CA CYS A 22 8.97 2.13 6.65
C CYS A 22 8.79 3.27 5.67
N LYS A 23 8.74 2.93 4.38
CA LYS A 23 8.31 3.86 3.35
C LYS A 23 6.80 3.77 3.26
N LEU A 24 6.14 4.91 3.35
CA LEU A 24 4.67 4.97 3.32
C LEU A 24 4.20 5.65 2.05
N LEU A 25 3.21 5.06 1.41
CA LEU A 25 2.60 5.57 0.19
C LEU A 25 1.12 5.87 0.43
N LEU A 26 0.64 6.87 -0.29
CA LEU A 26 -0.77 7.17 -0.35
C LEU A 26 -1.34 6.49 -1.59
N VAL A 27 -2.25 5.54 -1.39
CA VAL A 27 -2.80 4.73 -2.46
C VAL A 27 -4.30 4.93 -2.56
N GLU A 28 -4.78 5.11 -3.79
CA GLU A 28 -6.20 5.13 -4.09
C GLU A 28 -6.64 3.74 -4.51
N PRO A 29 -7.42 3.03 -3.69
CA PRO A 29 -7.92 1.71 -4.07
C PRO A 29 -8.95 1.83 -5.19
N TRP A 30 -9.01 0.82 -6.05
CA TRP A 30 -10.02 0.73 -7.08
C TRP A 30 -11.17 -0.18 -6.59
N ASP A 31 -12.36 0.12 -7.06
CA ASP A 31 -13.50 -0.75 -6.79
C ASP A 31 -13.40 -2.04 -7.63
N PRO A 32 -14.30 -3.01 -7.42
CA PRO A 32 -14.27 -4.26 -8.18
C PRO A 32 -14.43 -4.09 -9.69
N LEU A 33 -14.94 -2.95 -10.14
CA LEU A 33 -15.11 -2.64 -11.57
C LEU A 33 -13.88 -1.92 -12.15
N GLY A 34 -12.82 -1.74 -11.37
CA GLY A 34 -11.61 -1.07 -11.81
C GLY A 34 -11.71 0.44 -11.84
N GLN A 35 -12.73 1.01 -11.22
CA GLN A 35 -12.89 2.46 -11.12
C GLN A 35 -12.22 2.98 -9.86
N PRO A 36 -11.59 4.18 -9.91
CA PRO A 36 -11.11 4.81 -8.70
C PRO A 36 -12.28 4.97 -7.74
N GLY A 37 -12.12 4.50 -6.54
CA GLY A 37 -13.24 4.55 -5.62
C GLY A 37 -12.82 4.55 -4.19
N GLY A 38 -13.44 5.43 -3.43
CA GLY A 38 -13.35 5.42 -2.01
C GLY A 38 -12.17 6.18 -1.45
N ARG A 39 -11.79 5.78 -0.26
CA ARG A 39 -10.80 6.50 0.53
C ARG A 39 -9.39 6.19 0.11
N LEU A 40 -8.55 7.23 0.15
CA LEU A 40 -7.12 7.02 0.09
C LEU A 40 -6.66 6.19 1.30
N ARG A 41 -5.69 5.35 1.08
CA ARG A 41 -5.16 4.46 2.10
C ARG A 41 -3.66 4.66 2.23
N VAL A 42 -3.18 4.73 3.46
CA VAL A 42 -1.73 4.77 3.72
C VAL A 42 -1.22 3.33 3.77
N CYS A 43 -0.27 3.01 2.90
CA CYS A 43 0.28 1.67 2.77
C CYS A 43 1.78 1.68 2.97
N ALA A 44 2.32 0.63 3.58
CA ALA A 44 3.75 0.40 3.57
C ALA A 44 4.17 -0.09 2.17
N ASP A 45 5.31 0.37 1.71
CA ASP A 45 5.85 -0.04 0.41
C ASP A 45 7.04 -0.99 0.63
N ILE A 46 6.90 -2.24 0.18
CA ILE A 46 7.97 -3.23 0.28
C ILE A 46 8.56 -3.58 -1.09
N ILE A 47 8.07 -2.93 -2.15
CA ILE A 47 8.44 -3.27 -3.53
C ILE A 47 9.23 -2.15 -4.21
N GLY A 48 9.03 -0.91 -3.78
CA GLY A 48 9.64 0.25 -4.44
C GLY A 48 8.73 0.87 -5.49
N ALA A 49 7.43 0.93 -5.22
CA ALA A 49 6.48 1.55 -6.15
C ALA A 49 6.63 3.07 -6.17
N GLY A 50 6.37 3.66 -7.31
CA GLY A 50 6.41 5.10 -7.52
C GLY A 50 5.03 5.69 -7.75
N VAL A 51 4.95 7.03 -7.62
CA VAL A 51 3.71 7.76 -7.87
C VAL A 51 3.23 7.52 -9.29
N GLY A 52 1.94 7.27 -9.43
CA GLY A 52 1.30 6.99 -10.72
C GLY A 52 1.26 5.53 -11.10
N GLU A 53 2.01 4.67 -10.42
CA GLU A 53 2.01 3.26 -10.73
C GLU A 53 0.77 2.56 -10.21
N ARG A 54 0.30 1.57 -10.97
CA ARG A 54 -0.76 0.66 -10.53
C ARG A 54 -0.14 -0.42 -9.68
N VAL A 55 -0.81 -0.75 -8.58
CA VAL A 55 -0.26 -1.66 -7.59
C VAL A 55 -1.32 -2.64 -7.10
N VAL A 56 -0.84 -3.74 -6.53
CA VAL A 56 -1.64 -4.64 -5.71
C VAL A 56 -1.31 -4.34 -4.26
N LEU A 57 -2.33 -4.14 -3.47
CA LEU A 57 -2.16 -3.98 -2.03
C LEU A 57 -2.92 -5.07 -1.28
N THR A 58 -2.43 -5.37 -0.10
CA THR A 58 -3.06 -6.30 0.82
C THR A 58 -3.27 -5.59 2.16
N THR A 59 -4.20 -6.08 2.97
CA THR A 59 -4.59 -5.42 4.21
C THR A 59 -4.63 -6.39 5.37
N GLY A 60 -4.74 -5.85 6.58
CA GLY A 60 -4.89 -6.63 7.80
C GLY A 60 -3.70 -7.51 8.10
N THR A 61 -3.97 -8.71 8.57
CA THR A 61 -2.93 -9.69 8.92
C THR A 61 -2.04 -10.03 7.72
N ALA A 62 -2.62 -10.13 6.53
CA ALA A 62 -1.86 -10.41 5.32
C ALA A 62 -0.82 -9.32 5.04
N ALA A 63 -1.16 -8.06 5.30
CA ALA A 63 -0.21 -6.96 5.15
C ALA A 63 0.95 -7.09 6.13
N ARG A 64 0.68 -7.39 7.38
CA ARG A 64 1.73 -7.58 8.39
C ARG A 64 2.65 -8.74 8.05
N LYS A 65 2.09 -9.82 7.53
CA LYS A 65 2.88 -10.97 7.07
C LYS A 65 3.76 -10.60 5.88
N ALA A 66 3.24 -9.82 4.92
CA ALA A 66 4.02 -9.38 3.77
C ALA A 66 5.20 -8.51 4.20
N ILE A 67 5.01 -7.66 5.20
CA ILE A 67 6.06 -6.81 5.75
C ILE A 67 7.07 -7.63 6.56
N GLY A 68 6.67 -8.78 7.08
CA GLY A 68 7.53 -9.62 7.90
C GLY A 68 7.55 -9.24 9.37
N GLN A 69 6.60 -8.45 9.82
CA GLN A 69 6.49 -7.98 11.20
C GLN A 69 5.06 -8.15 11.68
N PRO A 70 4.70 -9.33 12.20
CA PRO A 70 3.30 -9.64 12.51
C PRO A 70 2.67 -8.73 13.57
N ASP A 71 3.49 -8.10 14.41
CA ASP A 71 2.99 -7.22 15.47
C ASP A 71 3.09 -5.73 15.11
N CYS A 72 3.45 -5.38 13.87
CA CYS A 72 3.55 -3.98 13.50
C CYS A 72 2.17 -3.34 13.36
N PRO A 73 2.07 -2.02 13.58
CA PRO A 73 0.78 -1.32 13.51
C PRO A 73 0.29 -1.04 12.09
N ILE A 74 1.01 -1.50 11.08
CA ILE A 74 0.67 -1.26 9.68
C ILE A 74 -0.33 -2.33 9.22
N ASP A 75 -1.43 -1.90 8.62
CA ASP A 75 -2.49 -2.79 8.18
C ASP A 75 -2.72 -2.78 6.67
N ALA A 76 -1.84 -2.15 5.92
CA ALA A 76 -1.92 -2.15 4.45
C ALA A 76 -0.51 -2.11 3.87
N ALA A 77 -0.26 -2.91 2.84
CA ALA A 77 1.05 -3.00 2.20
C ALA A 77 0.90 -3.14 0.69
N VAL A 78 1.75 -2.43 -0.04
CA VAL A 78 1.88 -2.59 -1.48
C VAL A 78 2.82 -3.76 -1.73
N VAL A 79 2.33 -4.79 -2.40
CA VAL A 79 3.06 -6.05 -2.58
C VAL A 79 3.48 -6.33 -4.01
N ALA A 80 2.95 -5.60 -4.98
CA ALA A 80 3.31 -5.80 -6.39
C ALA A 80 3.01 -4.54 -7.20
N ILE A 81 3.75 -4.39 -8.30
CA ILE A 81 3.47 -3.38 -9.32
C ILE A 81 2.79 -4.09 -10.48
N VAL A 82 1.69 -3.53 -10.98
CA VAL A 82 0.89 -4.16 -12.04
C VAL A 82 1.30 -3.61 -13.39
N ASP A 83 1.76 -4.48 -14.27
CA ASP A 83 2.09 -4.12 -15.66
C ASP A 83 0.89 -4.28 -16.58
N GLY A 84 0.02 -5.23 -16.29
CA GLY A 84 -1.17 -5.47 -17.07
C GLY A 84 -2.14 -6.40 -16.35
N CYS A 85 -3.38 -6.41 -16.83
CA CYS A 85 -4.44 -7.21 -16.25
C CYS A 85 -5.37 -7.70 -17.37
N ASP A 86 -5.55 -9.01 -17.45
CA ASP A 86 -6.46 -9.65 -18.40
C ASP A 86 -7.76 -10.00 -17.68
N ALA A 87 -8.74 -9.13 -17.78
CA ALA A 87 -10.01 -9.34 -17.09
C ALA A 87 -11.14 -9.66 -18.06
#